data_78059af1763add2de2a4f6163ed15dbd
#
_entry.id   78059af1763add2de2a4f6163ed15dbd
#
_cell.length_a   1.000
_cell.length_b   1.000
_cell.length_c   1.000
_cell.angle_alpha   90.00
_cell.angle_beta   90.00
_cell.angle_gamma   90.00
#
_symmetry.space_group_name_H-M   'P 1'
#
loop_
_entity.id
_entity.type
_entity.pdbx_description
1 polymer ?
#
loop_
_entity_poly.entity_id
_entity_poly.type
_entity_poly.pdbx_seq_one_letter_code
_entity_poly.pdbx_strand_id
1 'polypeptide(L)'
;MRKTKIICTIGPASENEEILTRMCRSGMNVARLNFSHGTHEEHQKKFDLVKQVREKLGLPIAIMLDTKGPEYRIGTFKDGKIKLTDGDEFTFTTEDIEGDETRVSVSYKRLIEDLNVGDRILLNNGLVVFEVIALEGKDAKCKVVVGGELSNRKSMNFPNKTMTQEYLSEVDKSDLLFGIKNDIDFVAASFISCEADIRAVRDFLDENGGQNIDIIAKIENRAGVDNIDEICKVADGVMVARGDLGVEIPFVEVPSIQKHLIKKCRLLGKRVITATEMLESMIYNPRPTRAEISDVANAVYDGSSAVMLSGETAVGAHPAEAVRYMAEIAEFTENGINYTDRFRTADFQIRNNADAVSHATCAMAIDVKAKCIVVNSISGMTARMVSRFRCAVDIIGLTTSEKVWRRSGRAHV
;
A
#
# COMPACT_ATOMS: atom_id res chain seq x y z
N MET A 1 18.51 -12.63 11.72
CA MET A 1 17.04 -12.70 11.57
C MET A 1 16.55 -11.46 10.81
N ARG A 2 15.69 -11.63 9.80
CA ARG A 2 15.23 -10.55 8.91
C ARG A 2 14.39 -9.51 9.66
N LYS A 3 14.75 -8.22 9.53
CA LYS A 3 14.04 -7.08 10.14
C LYS A 3 12.88 -6.60 9.25
N THR A 4 13.09 -6.53 7.93
CA THR A 4 12.07 -6.13 6.94
C THR A 4 10.97 -7.18 6.82
N LYS A 5 9.71 -6.78 6.95
CA LYS A 5 8.55 -7.68 6.84
C LYS A 5 8.15 -7.89 5.37
N ILE A 6 7.45 -8.99 5.09
CA ILE A 6 6.92 -9.28 3.76
C ILE A 6 5.41 -9.35 3.84
N ILE A 7 4.76 -8.56 2.98
CA ILE A 7 3.32 -8.55 2.76
C ILE A 7 3.05 -9.29 1.46
N CYS A 8 2.10 -10.22 1.47
CA CYS A 8 1.73 -10.99 0.28
C CYS A 8 0.24 -10.84 0.01
N THR A 9 -0.11 -10.51 -1.23
CA THR A 9 -1.51 -10.50 -1.66
C THR A 9 -1.99 -11.92 -1.86
N ILE A 10 -3.12 -12.26 -1.24
CA ILE A 10 -3.76 -13.57 -1.36
C ILE A 10 -4.78 -13.52 -2.49
N GLY A 11 -4.63 -14.42 -3.43
CA GLY A 11 -5.50 -14.56 -4.60
C GLY A 11 -5.47 -15.98 -5.17
N PRO A 12 -6.02 -16.20 -6.37
CA PRO A 12 -6.21 -17.53 -6.93
C PRO A 12 -4.99 -18.47 -6.88
N ALA A 13 -3.78 -17.92 -6.99
CA ALA A 13 -2.54 -18.71 -6.93
C ALA A 13 -2.15 -19.15 -5.51
N SER A 14 -2.72 -18.52 -4.47
CA SER A 14 -2.35 -18.72 -3.07
C SER A 14 -3.52 -19.10 -2.14
N GLU A 15 -4.72 -19.32 -2.69
CA GLU A 15 -5.96 -19.69 -1.98
C GLU A 15 -6.04 -21.18 -1.65
N ASN A 16 -4.92 -21.83 -1.30
CA ASN A 16 -4.95 -23.18 -0.78
C ASN A 16 -3.97 -23.37 0.39
N GLU A 17 -4.28 -24.32 1.26
CA GLU A 17 -3.56 -24.53 2.52
C GLU A 17 -2.07 -24.87 2.30
N GLU A 18 -1.76 -25.66 1.29
CA GLU A 18 -0.39 -26.10 1.01
C GLU A 18 0.49 -24.91 0.59
N ILE A 19 0.06 -24.14 -0.40
CA ILE A 19 0.81 -22.98 -0.91
C ILE A 19 0.90 -21.90 0.16
N LEU A 20 -0.20 -21.59 0.86
CA LEU A 20 -0.19 -20.59 1.92
C LEU A 20 0.74 -21.00 3.07
N THR A 21 0.76 -22.27 3.44
CA THR A 21 1.70 -22.82 4.44
C THR A 21 3.15 -22.65 3.98
N ARG A 22 3.45 -22.92 2.70
CA ARG A 22 4.78 -22.71 2.12
C ARG A 22 5.17 -21.22 2.14
N MET A 23 4.25 -20.31 1.76
CA MET A 23 4.48 -18.87 1.83
C MET A 23 4.78 -18.39 3.26
N CYS A 24 4.00 -18.85 4.25
CA CYS A 24 4.25 -18.53 5.66
C CYS A 24 5.64 -19.00 6.13
N ARG A 25 6.04 -20.22 5.77
CA ARG A 25 7.35 -20.78 6.09
C ARG A 25 8.48 -20.08 5.34
N SER A 26 8.24 -19.60 4.12
CA SER A 26 9.20 -18.83 3.31
C SER A 26 9.41 -17.40 3.82
N GLY A 27 8.56 -16.92 4.74
CA GLY A 27 8.80 -15.64 5.40
C GLY A 27 7.68 -14.60 5.25
N MET A 28 6.49 -14.94 4.78
CA MET A 28 5.33 -14.06 4.80
C MET A 28 5.00 -13.63 6.23
N ASN A 29 4.71 -12.36 6.43
CA ASN A 29 4.34 -11.77 7.72
C ASN A 29 2.90 -11.23 7.73
N VAL A 30 2.41 -10.75 6.58
CA VAL A 30 1.10 -10.14 6.44
C VAL A 30 0.42 -10.70 5.19
N ALA A 31 -0.81 -11.17 5.34
CA ALA A 31 -1.70 -11.53 4.25
C ALA A 31 -2.54 -10.30 3.88
N ARG A 32 -2.35 -9.77 2.66
CA ARG A 32 -3.14 -8.67 2.11
C ARG A 32 -4.32 -9.23 1.33
N LEU A 33 -5.52 -8.74 1.62
CA LEU A 33 -6.75 -9.00 0.88
C LEU A 33 -7.17 -7.73 0.16
N ASN A 34 -7.19 -7.77 -1.17
CA ASN A 34 -7.53 -6.61 -2.01
C ASN A 34 -9.03 -6.57 -2.29
N PHE A 35 -9.74 -5.63 -1.68
CA PHE A 35 -11.19 -5.46 -1.79
C PHE A 35 -11.61 -4.69 -3.06
N SER A 36 -10.67 -4.27 -3.90
CA SER A 36 -11.01 -3.80 -5.25
C SER A 36 -11.56 -4.94 -6.14
N HIS A 37 -11.38 -6.20 -5.73
CA HIS A 37 -11.79 -7.40 -6.46
C HIS A 37 -12.42 -8.42 -5.52
N GLY A 38 -13.37 -9.18 -6.04
CA GLY A 38 -14.02 -10.28 -5.32
C GLY A 38 -15.22 -9.83 -4.49
N THR A 39 -15.91 -10.81 -3.92
CA THR A 39 -17.09 -10.64 -3.05
C THR A 39 -16.72 -10.89 -1.59
N HIS A 40 -17.60 -10.49 -0.65
CA HIS A 40 -17.40 -10.78 0.77
C HIS A 40 -17.33 -12.30 1.04
N GLU A 41 -18.07 -13.13 0.28
CA GLU A 41 -18.03 -14.60 0.41
C GLU A 41 -16.68 -15.18 -0.01
N GLU A 42 -16.08 -14.64 -1.07
CA GLU A 42 -14.75 -15.04 -1.51
C GLU A 42 -13.68 -14.58 -0.51
N HIS A 43 -13.80 -13.37 0.00
CA HIS A 43 -12.90 -12.87 1.04
C HIS A 43 -13.04 -13.65 2.35
N GLN A 44 -14.25 -14.10 2.74
CA GLN A 44 -14.45 -14.90 3.94
C GLN A 44 -13.63 -16.20 3.88
N LYS A 45 -13.62 -16.88 2.74
CA LYS A 45 -12.81 -18.10 2.55
C LYS A 45 -11.32 -17.83 2.74
N LYS A 46 -10.83 -16.69 2.23
CA LYS A 46 -9.43 -16.28 2.40
C LYS A 46 -9.11 -15.96 3.86
N PHE A 47 -10.00 -15.25 4.57
CA PHE A 47 -9.85 -14.99 6.00
C PHE A 47 -9.76 -16.30 6.81
N ASP A 48 -10.66 -17.23 6.57
CA ASP A 48 -10.73 -18.50 7.28
C ASP A 48 -9.47 -19.32 7.01
N LEU A 49 -9.02 -19.38 5.77
CA LEU A 49 -7.79 -20.07 5.38
C LEU A 49 -6.55 -19.49 6.06
N VAL A 50 -6.40 -18.16 6.06
CA VAL A 50 -5.26 -17.49 6.72
C VAL A 50 -5.26 -17.74 8.21
N LYS A 51 -6.43 -17.65 8.87
CA LYS A 51 -6.58 -17.94 10.30
C LYS A 51 -6.23 -19.41 10.62
N GLN A 52 -6.75 -20.35 9.86
CA GLN A 52 -6.46 -21.78 10.01
C GLN A 52 -4.95 -22.06 9.88
N VAL A 53 -4.31 -21.54 8.84
CA VAL A 53 -2.88 -21.79 8.59
C VAL A 53 -2.00 -21.15 9.67
N ARG A 54 -2.28 -19.90 10.09
CA ARG A 54 -1.48 -19.26 11.14
C ARG A 54 -1.58 -19.97 12.48
N GLU A 55 -2.77 -20.45 12.85
CA GLU A 55 -2.99 -21.24 14.08
C GLU A 55 -2.23 -22.56 14.02
N LYS A 56 -2.37 -23.32 12.93
CA LYS A 56 -1.66 -24.59 12.71
C LYS A 56 -0.13 -24.44 12.78
N LEU A 57 0.40 -23.29 12.33
CA LEU A 57 1.85 -23.03 12.31
C LEU A 57 2.35 -22.34 13.59
N GLY A 58 1.45 -21.83 14.45
CA GLY A 58 1.82 -20.99 15.58
C GLY A 58 2.56 -19.72 15.17
N LEU A 59 2.16 -19.08 14.04
CA LEU A 59 2.83 -17.92 13.47
C LEU A 59 1.94 -16.67 13.57
N PRO A 60 2.52 -15.50 13.89
CA PRO A 60 1.80 -14.23 13.97
C PRO A 60 1.59 -13.61 12.57
N ILE A 61 0.83 -14.28 11.73
CA ILE A 61 0.48 -13.72 10.41
C ILE A 61 -0.66 -12.72 10.60
N ALA A 62 -0.38 -11.47 10.31
CA ALA A 62 -1.38 -10.41 10.33
C ALA A 62 -2.22 -10.40 9.06
N ILE A 63 -3.40 -9.80 9.13
CA ILE A 63 -4.30 -9.64 7.98
C ILE A 63 -4.49 -8.15 7.70
N MET A 64 -4.28 -7.76 6.44
CA MET A 64 -4.47 -6.42 5.93
C MET A 64 -5.62 -6.39 4.94
N LEU A 65 -6.64 -5.57 5.21
CA LEU A 65 -7.69 -5.22 4.26
C LEU A 65 -7.22 -4.01 3.47
N ASP A 66 -7.16 -4.13 2.16
CA ASP A 66 -6.81 -3.04 1.25
C ASP A 66 -8.09 -2.54 0.59
N THR A 67 -8.51 -1.30 0.90
CA THR A 67 -9.78 -0.73 0.44
C THR A 67 -9.73 -0.40 -1.04
N LYS A 68 -10.90 -0.32 -1.64
CA LYS A 68 -11.03 0.16 -3.01
C LYS A 68 -10.71 1.67 -3.10
N GLY A 69 -11.21 2.45 -2.14
CA GLY A 69 -11.08 3.90 -2.12
C GLY A 69 -11.87 4.62 -3.20
N PRO A 70 -11.71 5.93 -3.34
CA PRO A 70 -12.37 6.75 -4.33
C PRO A 70 -11.82 6.46 -5.74
N GLU A 71 -12.42 5.48 -6.42
CA GLU A 71 -12.06 5.10 -7.77
C GLU A 71 -13.04 5.69 -8.78
N TYR A 72 -12.49 6.33 -9.80
CA TYR A 72 -13.25 6.90 -10.91
C TYR A 72 -13.18 5.95 -12.10
N ARG A 73 -14.32 5.71 -12.75
CA ARG A 73 -14.41 4.79 -13.92
C ARG A 73 -15.28 5.38 -15.01
N ILE A 74 -14.95 5.03 -16.26
CA ILE A 74 -15.87 5.19 -17.37
C ILE A 74 -16.98 4.13 -17.32
N GLY A 75 -18.08 4.40 -17.99
CA GLY A 75 -19.19 3.47 -18.19
C GLY A 75 -18.89 2.35 -19.15
N THR A 76 -19.93 1.85 -19.80
CA THR A 76 -19.85 0.76 -20.80
C THR A 76 -20.03 1.29 -22.20
N PHE A 77 -19.38 0.66 -23.17
CA PHE A 77 -19.56 0.90 -24.58
C PHE A 77 -20.53 -0.11 -25.19
N LYS A 78 -21.29 0.30 -26.19
CA LYS A 78 -22.24 -0.52 -26.90
C LYS A 78 -21.64 -1.82 -27.44
N ASP A 79 -20.42 -1.72 -27.99
CA ASP A 79 -19.71 -2.86 -28.58
C ASP A 79 -18.64 -3.44 -27.61
N GLY A 80 -18.71 -3.08 -26.33
CA GLY A 80 -17.80 -3.56 -25.29
C GLY A 80 -16.43 -2.88 -25.29
N LYS A 81 -15.98 -2.35 -26.41
CA LYS A 81 -14.72 -1.63 -26.57
C LYS A 81 -14.75 -0.70 -27.79
N ILE A 82 -13.90 0.30 -27.76
CA ILE A 82 -13.67 1.24 -28.87
C ILE A 82 -12.17 1.38 -29.13
N LYS A 83 -11.81 1.94 -30.28
CA LYS A 83 -10.43 2.31 -30.61
C LYS A 83 -10.38 3.80 -30.94
N LEU A 84 -9.53 4.53 -30.26
CA LEU A 84 -9.28 5.96 -30.45
C LEU A 84 -7.92 6.21 -31.10
N THR A 85 -7.82 7.26 -31.91
CA THR A 85 -6.60 7.67 -32.59
C THR A 85 -6.14 9.03 -32.06
N ASP A 86 -4.83 9.29 -32.09
CA ASP A 86 -4.28 10.57 -31.69
C ASP A 86 -4.93 11.71 -32.50
N GLY A 87 -5.40 12.74 -31.79
CA GLY A 87 -6.06 13.90 -32.38
C GLY A 87 -7.58 13.81 -32.45
N ASP A 88 -8.19 12.66 -32.22
CA ASP A 88 -9.65 12.51 -32.15
C ASP A 88 -10.23 13.41 -31.04
N GLU A 89 -11.48 13.82 -31.21
CA GLU A 89 -12.27 14.44 -30.14
C GLU A 89 -13.11 13.34 -29.44
N PHE A 90 -13.15 13.40 -28.10
CA PHE A 90 -13.91 12.47 -27.27
C PHE A 90 -14.53 13.17 -26.08
N THR A 91 -15.72 12.78 -25.67
CA THR A 91 -16.45 13.44 -24.60
C THR A 91 -16.70 12.50 -23.40
N PHE A 92 -16.31 12.94 -22.23
CA PHE A 92 -16.73 12.32 -20.95
C PHE A 92 -17.95 13.05 -20.43
N THR A 93 -19.03 12.31 -20.14
CA THR A 93 -20.28 12.91 -19.65
C THR A 93 -20.69 12.37 -18.29
N THR A 94 -21.26 13.25 -17.45
CA THR A 94 -21.85 12.85 -16.17
C THR A 94 -23.28 12.30 -16.33
N GLU A 95 -23.82 12.28 -17.55
CA GLU A 95 -25.08 11.59 -17.87
C GLU A 95 -24.89 10.08 -17.88
N ASP A 96 -25.95 9.36 -17.48
CA ASP A 96 -25.93 7.89 -17.55
C ASP A 96 -26.33 7.46 -18.97
N ILE A 97 -25.33 7.19 -19.79
CA ILE A 97 -25.48 6.72 -21.17
C ILE A 97 -24.65 5.47 -21.42
N GLU A 98 -25.05 4.68 -22.40
CA GLU A 98 -24.18 3.72 -23.03
C GLU A 98 -23.29 4.45 -24.02
N GLY A 99 -21.99 4.27 -23.93
CA GLY A 99 -20.99 5.00 -24.70
C GLY A 99 -20.80 4.43 -26.12
N ASP A 100 -20.17 5.23 -26.96
CA ASP A 100 -19.78 4.94 -28.32
C ASP A 100 -18.38 5.49 -28.65
N GLU A 101 -18.01 5.61 -29.90
CA GLU A 101 -16.71 6.12 -30.37
C GLU A 101 -16.50 7.62 -30.10
N THR A 102 -17.55 8.35 -29.69
CA THR A 102 -17.51 9.81 -29.49
C THR A 102 -17.66 10.22 -28.05
N ARG A 103 -18.31 9.40 -27.21
CA ARG A 103 -18.60 9.76 -25.81
C ARG A 103 -18.85 8.56 -24.91
N VAL A 104 -18.63 8.75 -23.61
CA VAL A 104 -18.90 7.73 -22.59
C VAL A 104 -19.32 8.38 -21.28
N SER A 105 -20.18 7.71 -20.52
CA SER A 105 -20.55 8.11 -19.15
C SER A 105 -19.36 7.92 -18.18
N VAL A 106 -19.39 8.69 -17.08
CA VAL A 106 -18.43 8.54 -15.99
C VAL A 106 -19.11 8.32 -14.66
N SER A 107 -18.48 7.58 -13.76
CA SER A 107 -19.00 7.33 -12.41
C SER A 107 -18.98 8.59 -11.54
N TYR A 108 -18.05 9.49 -11.75
CA TYR A 108 -17.86 10.70 -10.95
C TYR A 108 -18.76 11.84 -11.45
N LYS A 109 -19.83 12.12 -10.71
CA LYS A 109 -20.86 13.08 -11.14
C LYS A 109 -20.47 14.57 -10.99
N ARG A 110 -19.40 14.87 -10.23
CA ARG A 110 -18.86 16.23 -10.09
C ARG A 110 -17.67 16.52 -11.00
N LEU A 111 -17.45 15.67 -12.01
CA LEU A 111 -16.29 15.76 -12.90
C LEU A 111 -16.09 17.17 -13.47
N ILE A 112 -17.20 17.79 -13.92
CA ILE A 112 -17.15 19.10 -14.58
C ILE A 112 -16.82 20.24 -13.61
N GLU A 113 -17.14 20.08 -12.33
CA GLU A 113 -16.86 21.07 -11.28
C GLU A 113 -15.36 21.08 -10.92
N ASP A 114 -14.70 19.93 -10.97
CA ASP A 114 -13.33 19.75 -10.52
C ASP A 114 -12.28 19.89 -11.65
N LEU A 115 -12.68 19.72 -12.92
CA LEU A 115 -11.77 19.85 -14.06
C LEU A 115 -11.65 21.29 -14.56
N ASN A 116 -10.52 21.58 -15.21
CA ASN A 116 -10.29 22.80 -15.96
C ASN A 116 -9.85 22.47 -17.40
N VAL A 117 -10.01 23.41 -18.32
CA VAL A 117 -9.43 23.31 -19.66
C VAL A 117 -7.92 23.20 -19.55
N GLY A 118 -7.33 22.27 -20.28
CA GLY A 118 -5.90 21.92 -20.23
C GLY A 118 -5.56 20.79 -19.26
N ASP A 119 -6.50 20.35 -18.41
CA ASP A 119 -6.26 19.19 -17.55
C ASP A 119 -6.16 17.90 -18.36
N ARG A 120 -5.42 16.92 -17.84
CA ARG A 120 -5.29 15.60 -18.44
C ARG A 120 -6.18 14.59 -17.75
N ILE A 121 -6.76 13.70 -18.55
CA ILE A 121 -7.47 12.50 -18.10
C ILE A 121 -6.71 11.30 -18.66
N LEU A 122 -6.34 10.38 -17.79
CA LEU A 122 -5.66 9.15 -18.15
C LEU A 122 -6.59 7.97 -17.97
N LEU A 123 -6.59 7.07 -18.93
CA LEU A 123 -7.36 5.82 -18.90
C LEU A 123 -6.44 4.62 -19.12
N ASN A 124 -6.91 3.45 -18.71
CA ASN A 124 -6.21 2.18 -18.91
C ASN A 124 -4.75 2.23 -18.41
N ASN A 125 -4.55 2.64 -17.14
CA ASN A 125 -3.24 2.81 -16.50
C ASN A 125 -2.31 3.79 -17.24
N GLY A 126 -2.87 4.88 -17.79
CA GLY A 126 -2.11 5.91 -18.47
C GLY A 126 -1.75 5.59 -19.93
N LEU A 127 -2.22 4.46 -20.48
CA LEU A 127 -1.96 4.08 -21.88
C LEU A 127 -2.76 4.91 -22.87
N VAL A 128 -3.91 5.48 -22.46
CA VAL A 128 -4.73 6.38 -23.28
C VAL A 128 -4.83 7.72 -22.57
N VAL A 129 -4.46 8.80 -23.25
CA VAL A 129 -4.33 10.13 -22.65
C VAL A 129 -5.21 11.12 -23.37
N PHE A 130 -5.97 11.91 -22.59
CA PHE A 130 -6.82 12.97 -23.09
C PHE A 130 -6.42 14.32 -22.47
N GLU A 131 -6.69 15.40 -23.19
CA GLU A 131 -6.60 16.76 -22.70
C GLU A 131 -7.96 17.44 -22.82
N VAL A 132 -8.43 18.03 -21.73
CA VAL A 132 -9.70 18.76 -21.69
C VAL A 132 -9.62 20.02 -22.51
N ILE A 133 -10.46 20.16 -23.54
CA ILE A 133 -10.50 21.32 -24.43
C ILE A 133 -11.70 22.24 -24.16
N ALA A 134 -12.79 21.71 -23.62
CA ALA A 134 -13.96 22.52 -23.20
C ALA A 134 -14.76 21.77 -22.12
N LEU A 135 -15.43 22.53 -21.27
CA LEU A 135 -16.38 22.05 -20.25
C LEU A 135 -17.75 22.69 -20.51
N GLU A 136 -18.76 21.90 -20.83
CA GLU A 136 -20.09 22.41 -21.23
C GLU A 136 -21.21 21.58 -20.55
N GLY A 137 -21.93 22.19 -19.65
CA GLY A 137 -23.06 21.54 -18.97
C GLY A 137 -22.63 20.30 -18.18
N LYS A 138 -22.88 19.13 -18.72
CA LYS A 138 -22.51 17.82 -18.13
C LYS A 138 -21.33 17.15 -18.84
N ASP A 139 -20.73 17.80 -19.80
CA ASP A 139 -19.75 17.24 -20.74
C ASP A 139 -18.36 17.85 -20.57
N ALA A 140 -17.35 17.01 -20.45
CA ALA A 140 -15.96 17.36 -20.61
C ALA A 140 -15.52 16.94 -22.03
N LYS A 141 -15.39 17.90 -22.93
CA LYS A 141 -14.88 17.67 -24.28
C LYS A 141 -13.36 17.59 -24.22
N CYS A 142 -12.79 16.56 -24.78
CA CYS A 142 -11.38 16.27 -24.75
C CYS A 142 -10.82 15.99 -26.13
N LYS A 143 -9.52 16.30 -26.28
CA LYS A 143 -8.73 15.82 -27.41
C LYS A 143 -7.93 14.61 -26.98
N VAL A 144 -7.89 13.57 -27.81
CA VAL A 144 -7.04 12.40 -27.62
C VAL A 144 -5.58 12.80 -27.90
N VAL A 145 -4.74 12.75 -26.85
CA VAL A 145 -3.30 13.02 -26.95
C VAL A 145 -2.53 11.74 -27.29
N VAL A 146 -2.90 10.63 -26.65
CA VAL A 146 -2.40 9.28 -26.96
C VAL A 146 -3.59 8.36 -27.09
N GLY A 147 -3.78 7.82 -28.29
CA GLY A 147 -4.86 6.90 -28.63
C GLY A 147 -4.59 5.48 -28.16
N GLY A 148 -5.60 4.64 -28.30
CA GLY A 148 -5.51 3.23 -27.93
C GLY A 148 -6.87 2.55 -27.87
N GLU A 149 -6.88 1.29 -27.45
CA GLU A 149 -8.12 0.54 -27.19
C GLU A 149 -8.65 0.85 -25.79
N LEU A 150 -9.93 1.21 -25.70
CA LEU A 150 -10.67 1.36 -24.46
C LEU A 150 -11.77 0.33 -24.37
N SER A 151 -11.82 -0.40 -23.28
CA SER A 151 -12.91 -1.31 -22.94
C SER A 151 -13.76 -0.77 -21.78
N ASN A 152 -14.85 -1.46 -21.48
CA ASN A 152 -15.81 -1.12 -20.44
C ASN A 152 -15.15 -0.91 -19.07
N ARG A 153 -15.67 0.07 -18.31
CA ARG A 153 -15.39 0.28 -16.88
C ARG A 153 -13.91 0.48 -16.54
N LYS A 154 -13.11 1.02 -17.47
CA LYS A 154 -11.72 1.37 -17.21
C LYS A 154 -11.62 2.48 -16.18
N SER A 155 -10.62 2.39 -15.32
CA SER A 155 -10.28 3.43 -14.34
C SER A 155 -9.83 4.72 -15.01
N MET A 156 -10.19 5.83 -14.40
CA MET A 156 -9.79 7.19 -14.78
C MET A 156 -8.86 7.75 -13.72
N ASN A 157 -7.80 8.40 -14.16
CA ASN A 157 -6.85 9.12 -13.33
C ASN A 157 -6.78 10.58 -13.78
N PHE A 158 -6.57 11.48 -12.82
CA PHE A 158 -6.55 12.93 -13.03
C PHE A 158 -5.24 13.51 -12.48
N PRO A 159 -4.12 13.43 -13.23
CA PRO A 159 -2.82 13.85 -12.75
C PRO A 159 -2.80 15.28 -12.20
N ASN A 160 -2.20 15.46 -11.04
CA ASN A 160 -2.07 16.75 -10.35
C ASN A 160 -3.41 17.41 -9.98
N LYS A 161 -4.50 16.64 -9.87
CA LYS A 161 -5.81 17.14 -9.44
C LYS A 161 -6.23 16.56 -8.10
N THR A 162 -6.88 17.38 -7.30
CA THR A 162 -7.60 16.96 -6.10
C THR A 162 -9.09 16.96 -6.43
N MET A 163 -9.72 15.81 -6.35
CA MET A 163 -11.15 15.66 -6.61
C MET A 163 -11.92 15.86 -5.29
N THR A 164 -13.09 16.51 -5.35
CA THR A 164 -13.88 16.89 -4.16
C THR A 164 -14.90 15.84 -3.77
N GLN A 165 -14.57 14.57 -3.87
CA GLN A 165 -15.41 13.44 -3.48
C GLN A 165 -15.28 13.16 -1.98
N GLU A 166 -16.38 12.72 -1.35
CA GLU A 166 -16.36 12.12 -0.02
C GLU A 166 -15.47 10.88 -0.03
N TYR A 167 -14.52 10.81 0.92
CA TYR A 167 -13.49 9.77 0.87
C TYR A 167 -14.04 8.35 1.00
N LEU A 168 -14.90 8.10 2.02
CA LEU A 168 -15.49 6.77 2.24
C LEU A 168 -16.78 6.58 1.46
N SER A 169 -16.75 5.71 0.47
CA SER A 169 -17.95 5.23 -0.21
C SER A 169 -18.74 4.25 0.67
N GLU A 170 -20.03 4.03 0.35
CA GLU A 170 -20.86 3.01 1.03
C GLU A 170 -20.27 1.59 0.86
N VAL A 171 -19.58 1.32 -0.25
CA VAL A 171 -18.86 0.05 -0.47
C VAL A 171 -17.69 -0.06 0.50
N ASP A 172 -16.86 0.99 0.61
CA ASP A 172 -15.73 0.98 1.56
C ASP A 172 -16.21 0.83 3.01
N LYS A 173 -17.31 1.48 3.39
CA LYS A 173 -17.91 1.33 4.71
C LYS A 173 -18.35 -0.12 4.98
N SER A 174 -19.01 -0.74 3.99
CA SER A 174 -19.42 -2.15 4.06
C SER A 174 -18.21 -3.09 4.20
N ASP A 175 -17.15 -2.83 3.43
CA ASP A 175 -15.91 -3.61 3.46
C ASP A 175 -15.18 -3.46 4.80
N LEU A 176 -15.13 -2.26 5.37
CA LEU A 176 -14.56 -2.00 6.68
C LEU A 176 -15.33 -2.72 7.79
N LEU A 177 -16.67 -2.70 7.78
CA LEU A 177 -17.49 -3.45 8.72
C LEU A 177 -17.23 -4.95 8.63
N PHE A 178 -17.12 -5.47 7.41
CA PHE A 178 -16.77 -6.86 7.18
C PHE A 178 -15.37 -7.19 7.69
N GLY A 179 -14.40 -6.30 7.51
CA GLY A 179 -13.05 -6.43 8.03
C GLY A 179 -13.00 -6.44 9.57
N ILE A 180 -13.74 -5.52 10.23
CA ILE A 180 -13.85 -5.47 11.70
C ILE A 180 -14.40 -6.80 12.24
N LYS A 181 -15.47 -7.31 11.65
CA LYS A 181 -16.07 -8.62 12.01
C LYS A 181 -15.07 -9.76 11.88
N ASN A 182 -14.15 -9.66 10.92
CA ASN A 182 -13.13 -10.68 10.66
C ASN A 182 -11.83 -10.49 11.44
N ASP A 183 -11.76 -9.55 12.39
CA ASP A 183 -10.58 -9.29 13.24
C ASP A 183 -9.32 -8.99 12.42
N ILE A 184 -9.42 -8.06 11.48
CA ILE A 184 -8.26 -7.58 10.72
C ILE A 184 -7.29 -6.80 11.61
N ASP A 185 -6.02 -6.78 11.22
CA ASP A 185 -4.95 -6.09 11.93
C ASP A 185 -4.65 -4.72 11.34
N PHE A 186 -4.81 -4.57 10.01
CA PHE A 186 -4.51 -3.35 9.25
C PHE A 186 -5.60 -3.04 8.24
N VAL A 187 -5.82 -1.75 8.02
CA VAL A 187 -6.49 -1.21 6.82
C VAL A 187 -5.44 -0.47 6.00
N ALA A 188 -5.25 -0.86 4.75
CA ALA A 188 -4.53 -0.08 3.76
C ALA A 188 -5.55 0.78 3.02
N ALA A 189 -5.56 2.08 3.31
CA ALA A 189 -6.54 3.03 2.80
C ALA A 189 -6.05 3.64 1.48
N SER A 190 -6.75 3.36 0.38
CA SER A 190 -6.36 3.72 -0.98
C SER A 190 -6.59 5.20 -1.28
N PHE A 191 -5.75 5.79 -2.13
CA PHE A 191 -5.84 7.16 -2.66
C PHE A 191 -5.92 8.26 -1.59
N ILE A 192 -5.20 8.10 -0.48
CA ILE A 192 -5.12 9.11 0.56
C ILE A 192 -4.46 10.38 0.01
N SER A 193 -5.16 11.50 0.13
CA SER A 193 -4.73 12.81 -0.35
C SER A 193 -4.43 13.80 0.78
N CYS A 194 -5.06 13.64 1.94
CA CYS A 194 -4.91 14.56 3.08
C CYS A 194 -5.19 13.89 4.44
N GLU A 195 -4.97 14.64 5.52
CA GLU A 195 -5.26 14.21 6.89
C GLU A 195 -6.74 13.87 7.10
N ALA A 196 -7.66 14.62 6.46
CA ALA A 196 -9.11 14.42 6.62
C ALA A 196 -9.55 13.03 6.13
N ASP A 197 -8.94 12.50 5.07
CA ASP A 197 -9.23 11.16 4.55
C ASP A 197 -8.92 10.07 5.60
N ILE A 198 -7.77 10.18 6.27
CA ILE A 198 -7.38 9.25 7.33
C ILE A 198 -8.31 9.38 8.54
N ARG A 199 -8.70 10.62 8.89
CA ARG A 199 -9.63 10.84 10.00
C ARG A 199 -10.98 10.22 9.71
N ALA A 200 -11.51 10.35 8.50
CA ALA A 200 -12.76 9.72 8.10
C ALA A 200 -12.72 8.18 8.28
N VAL A 201 -11.60 7.53 7.90
CA VAL A 201 -11.41 6.09 8.16
C VAL A 201 -11.31 5.79 9.65
N ARG A 202 -10.55 6.59 10.41
CA ARG A 202 -10.37 6.39 11.85
C ARG A 202 -11.67 6.51 12.61
N ASP A 203 -12.42 7.59 12.36
CA ASP A 203 -13.70 7.85 13.01
C ASP A 203 -14.69 6.71 12.73
N PHE A 204 -14.80 6.29 11.47
CA PHE A 204 -15.64 5.15 11.10
C PHE A 204 -15.24 3.84 11.80
N LEU A 205 -13.93 3.54 11.87
CA LEU A 205 -13.44 2.36 12.58
C LEU A 205 -13.73 2.46 14.09
N ASP A 206 -13.53 3.62 14.70
CA ASP A 206 -13.72 3.84 16.13
C ASP A 206 -15.19 3.70 16.53
N GLU A 207 -16.13 4.21 15.72
CA GLU A 207 -17.57 4.08 15.91
C GLU A 207 -18.06 2.63 15.78
N ASN A 208 -17.36 1.79 15.05
CA ASN A 208 -17.78 0.42 14.74
C ASN A 208 -16.94 -0.67 15.43
N GLY A 209 -16.15 -0.33 16.45
CA GLY A 209 -15.39 -1.31 17.24
C GLY A 209 -14.01 -1.66 16.67
N GLY A 210 -13.51 -0.88 15.70
CA GLY A 210 -12.22 -1.05 15.04
C GLY A 210 -11.06 -0.23 15.63
N GLN A 211 -11.15 0.26 16.89
CA GLN A 211 -10.17 1.14 17.54
C GLN A 211 -8.74 0.57 17.53
N ASN A 212 -8.62 -0.75 17.51
CA ASN A 212 -7.34 -1.47 17.54
C ASN A 212 -6.83 -1.87 16.15
N ILE A 213 -7.38 -1.31 15.07
CA ILE A 213 -6.93 -1.55 13.71
C ILE A 213 -6.00 -0.41 13.30
N ASP A 214 -4.79 -0.73 12.85
CA ASP A 214 -3.83 0.27 12.39
C ASP A 214 -4.14 0.67 10.93
N ILE A 215 -4.06 1.98 10.63
CA ILE A 215 -4.32 2.52 9.29
C ILE A 215 -3.01 2.81 8.57
N ILE A 216 -2.86 2.22 7.39
CA ILE A 216 -1.75 2.45 6.45
C ILE A 216 -2.26 3.34 5.30
N ALA A 217 -1.78 4.57 5.23
CA ALA A 217 -2.11 5.49 4.16
C ALA A 217 -1.40 5.07 2.86
N LYS A 218 -2.14 4.76 1.80
CA LYS A 218 -1.56 4.50 0.49
C LYS A 218 -1.36 5.84 -0.23
N ILE A 219 -0.10 6.14 -0.54
CA ILE A 219 0.29 7.35 -1.28
C ILE A 219 0.37 6.99 -2.74
N GLU A 220 -0.64 7.42 -3.49
CA GLU A 220 -0.94 7.03 -4.87
C GLU A 220 -1.11 8.24 -5.80
N ASN A 221 -1.07 9.46 -5.24
CA ASN A 221 -1.27 10.70 -6.00
C ASN A 221 -0.39 11.84 -5.49
N ARG A 222 -0.33 12.95 -6.25
CA ARG A 222 0.47 14.14 -5.93
C ARG A 222 0.07 14.76 -4.59
N ALA A 223 -1.23 14.89 -4.33
CA ALA A 223 -1.73 15.51 -3.09
C ALA A 223 -1.26 14.73 -1.85
N GLY A 224 -1.29 13.38 -1.89
CA GLY A 224 -0.77 12.55 -0.81
C GLY A 224 0.73 12.72 -0.57
N VAL A 225 1.51 12.94 -1.63
CA VAL A 225 2.95 13.23 -1.52
C VAL A 225 3.16 14.60 -0.86
N ASP A 226 2.45 15.62 -1.31
CA ASP A 226 2.62 17.00 -0.83
C ASP A 226 2.14 17.16 0.61
N ASN A 227 1.07 16.48 1.01
CA ASN A 227 0.47 16.50 2.35
C ASN A 227 1.03 15.43 3.30
N ILE A 228 2.14 14.79 2.96
CA ILE A 228 2.67 13.65 3.74
C ILE A 228 2.94 13.98 5.21
N ASP A 229 3.29 15.24 5.52
CA ASP A 229 3.53 15.66 6.91
C ASP A 229 2.28 15.59 7.77
N GLU A 230 1.14 15.98 7.24
CA GLU A 230 -0.15 15.95 7.93
C GLU A 230 -0.69 14.52 7.99
N ILE A 231 -0.62 13.78 6.91
CA ILE A 231 -1.00 12.37 6.84
C ILE A 231 -0.23 11.56 7.90
N CYS A 232 1.09 11.77 8.02
CA CYS A 232 1.90 11.07 9.00
C CYS A 232 1.58 11.42 10.46
N LYS A 233 0.89 12.52 10.76
CA LYS A 233 0.45 12.81 12.14
C LYS A 233 -0.62 11.81 12.60
N VAL A 234 -1.52 11.43 11.73
CA VAL A 234 -2.73 10.65 12.05
C VAL A 234 -2.69 9.19 11.57
N ALA A 235 -1.96 8.86 10.51
CA ALA A 235 -1.78 7.49 10.03
C ALA A 235 -0.82 6.68 10.92
N ASP A 236 -1.00 5.36 11.02
CA ASP A 236 -0.10 4.43 11.71
C ASP A 236 1.09 4.00 10.84
N GLY A 237 0.96 4.15 9.54
CA GLY A 237 1.99 3.89 8.55
C GLY A 237 1.62 4.42 7.17
N VAL A 238 2.54 4.25 6.23
CA VAL A 238 2.41 4.69 4.84
C VAL A 238 2.76 3.54 3.91
N MET A 239 2.07 3.45 2.79
CA MET A 239 2.44 2.57 1.67
C MET A 239 2.77 3.43 0.45
N VAL A 240 3.97 3.24 -0.08
CA VAL A 240 4.38 3.80 -1.38
C VAL A 240 3.89 2.84 -2.45
N ALA A 241 2.72 3.10 -3.01
CA ALA A 241 2.06 2.27 -4.01
C ALA A 241 2.51 2.72 -5.41
N ARG A 242 3.68 2.23 -5.84
CA ARG A 242 4.42 2.76 -7.00
C ARG A 242 3.66 2.63 -8.32
N GLY A 243 2.83 1.59 -8.48
CA GLY A 243 2.02 1.37 -9.67
C GLY A 243 1.07 2.54 -9.93
N ASP A 244 0.18 2.82 -8.97
CA ASP A 244 -0.80 3.91 -9.08
C ASP A 244 -0.12 5.28 -9.04
N LEU A 245 0.88 5.45 -8.15
CA LEU A 245 1.64 6.70 -8.06
C LEU A 245 2.34 7.05 -9.39
N GLY A 246 2.90 6.06 -10.09
CA GLY A 246 3.59 6.27 -11.37
C GLY A 246 2.65 6.59 -12.54
N VAL A 247 1.33 6.38 -12.37
CA VAL A 247 0.31 6.86 -13.32
C VAL A 247 -0.07 8.32 -13.02
N GLU A 248 -0.16 8.67 -11.74
CA GLU A 248 -0.64 9.98 -11.27
C GLU A 248 0.44 11.07 -11.30
N ILE A 249 1.72 10.71 -11.29
CA ILE A 249 2.85 11.63 -11.34
C ILE A 249 3.85 11.21 -12.43
N PRO A 250 4.76 12.10 -12.87
CA PRO A 250 5.84 11.68 -13.76
C PRO A 250 6.64 10.53 -13.16
N PHE A 251 6.68 9.38 -13.84
CA PHE A 251 7.29 8.15 -13.32
C PHE A 251 8.76 8.32 -12.92
N VAL A 252 9.47 9.28 -13.52
CA VAL A 252 10.87 9.60 -13.18
C VAL A 252 11.03 10.18 -11.77
N GLU A 253 9.97 10.71 -11.17
CA GLU A 253 9.98 11.26 -9.81
C GLU A 253 9.78 10.17 -8.73
N VAL A 254 9.16 9.04 -9.09
CA VAL A 254 8.78 7.96 -8.15
C VAL A 254 9.95 7.50 -7.28
N PRO A 255 11.18 7.25 -7.80
CA PRO A 255 12.29 6.80 -6.97
C PRO A 255 12.70 7.84 -5.90
N SER A 256 12.67 9.13 -6.24
CA SER A 256 13.01 10.21 -5.30
C SER A 256 11.95 10.36 -4.22
N ILE A 257 10.67 10.29 -4.59
CA ILE A 257 9.53 10.33 -3.67
C ILE A 257 9.58 9.12 -2.73
N GLN A 258 9.80 7.91 -3.24
CA GLN A 258 9.97 6.71 -2.44
C GLN A 258 11.02 6.90 -1.34
N LYS A 259 12.21 7.36 -1.70
CA LYS A 259 13.30 7.61 -0.74
C LYS A 259 12.92 8.66 0.31
N HIS A 260 12.26 9.73 -0.12
CA HIS A 260 11.77 10.77 0.78
C HIS A 260 10.76 10.22 1.79
N LEU A 261 9.74 9.50 1.34
CA LEU A 261 8.69 8.91 2.17
C LEU A 261 9.28 7.88 3.16
N ILE A 262 10.18 7.00 2.70
CA ILE A 262 10.83 6.01 3.56
C ILE A 262 11.64 6.72 4.66
N LYS A 263 12.47 7.69 4.31
CA LYS A 263 13.27 8.46 5.27
C LYS A 263 12.38 9.16 6.31
N LYS A 264 11.32 9.84 5.84
CA LYS A 264 10.38 10.56 6.70
C LYS A 264 9.67 9.64 7.68
N CYS A 265 9.05 8.57 7.20
CA CYS A 265 8.34 7.60 8.04
C CYS A 265 9.26 6.98 9.09
N ARG A 266 10.49 6.60 8.71
CA ARG A 266 11.49 6.07 9.63
C ARG A 266 11.80 7.06 10.76
N LEU A 267 12.05 8.33 10.44
CA LEU A 267 12.35 9.36 11.44
C LEU A 267 11.16 9.62 12.38
N LEU A 268 9.94 9.48 11.90
CA LEU A 268 8.71 9.64 12.66
C LEU A 268 8.31 8.39 13.48
N GLY A 269 8.96 7.24 13.25
CA GLY A 269 8.58 5.96 13.85
C GLY A 269 7.29 5.39 13.27
N LYS A 270 6.94 5.78 12.04
CA LYS A 270 5.81 5.23 11.28
C LYS A 270 6.28 4.05 10.44
N ARG A 271 5.40 3.06 10.24
CA ARG A 271 5.70 1.98 9.29
C ARG A 271 5.71 2.53 7.87
N VAL A 272 6.60 2.02 7.04
CA VAL A 272 6.60 2.32 5.60
C VAL A 272 6.72 1.04 4.80
N ILE A 273 5.83 0.89 3.83
CA ILE A 273 5.71 -0.26 2.95
C ILE A 273 6.09 0.19 1.55
N THR A 274 7.04 -0.50 0.91
CA THR A 274 7.32 -0.33 -0.52
C THR A 274 6.56 -1.41 -1.27
N ALA A 275 5.70 -1.00 -2.20
CA ALA A 275 4.71 -1.87 -2.83
C ALA A 275 4.72 -1.74 -4.35
N THR A 276 4.24 -2.79 -5.00
CA THR A 276 4.05 -2.97 -6.46
C THR A 276 5.36 -3.08 -7.25
N GLU A 277 5.35 -3.89 -8.30
CA GLU A 277 6.47 -4.08 -9.24
C GLU A 277 7.80 -4.44 -8.54
N MET A 278 7.75 -5.24 -7.46
CA MET A 278 8.96 -5.60 -6.71
C MET A 278 9.69 -6.80 -7.34
N LEU A 279 8.96 -7.88 -7.63
CA LEU A 279 9.46 -9.08 -8.31
C LEU A 279 8.48 -9.47 -9.44
N GLU A 280 7.98 -8.50 -10.18
CA GLU A 280 6.89 -8.61 -11.15
C GLU A 280 7.11 -9.71 -12.18
N SER A 281 8.37 -9.89 -12.64
CA SER A 281 8.70 -10.95 -13.58
C SER A 281 8.40 -12.36 -13.05
N MET A 282 8.34 -12.53 -11.73
CA MET A 282 8.02 -13.80 -11.08
C MET A 282 6.54 -14.18 -11.16
N ILE A 283 5.69 -13.33 -11.69
CA ILE A 283 4.34 -13.76 -12.11
C ILE A 283 4.45 -14.92 -13.09
N TYR A 284 5.42 -14.88 -14.00
CA TYR A 284 5.60 -15.89 -15.06
C TYR A 284 6.91 -16.69 -14.88
N ASN A 285 7.95 -16.08 -14.37
CA ASN A 285 9.29 -16.66 -14.32
C ASN A 285 9.62 -17.24 -12.93
N PRO A 286 10.37 -18.35 -12.85
CA PRO A 286 10.73 -18.97 -11.56
C PRO A 286 11.84 -18.20 -10.82
N ARG A 287 12.40 -17.15 -11.41
CA ARG A 287 13.46 -16.31 -10.82
C ARG A 287 13.24 -14.85 -11.16
N PRO A 288 13.57 -13.93 -10.24
CA PRO A 288 13.52 -12.50 -10.51
C PRO A 288 14.66 -12.05 -11.43
N THR A 289 14.48 -10.91 -12.05
CA THR A 289 15.57 -10.25 -12.79
C THR A 289 16.57 -9.60 -11.82
N ARG A 290 17.77 -9.26 -12.33
CA ARG A 290 18.78 -8.55 -11.55
C ARG A 290 18.33 -7.14 -11.15
N ALA A 291 17.55 -6.48 -12.00
CA ALA A 291 16.97 -5.17 -11.70
C ALA A 291 16.01 -5.23 -10.52
N GLU A 292 15.11 -6.23 -10.48
CA GLU A 292 14.18 -6.45 -9.38
C GLU A 292 14.89 -6.79 -8.06
N ILE A 293 15.94 -7.65 -8.11
CA ILE A 293 16.78 -7.93 -6.94
C ILE A 293 17.39 -6.63 -6.40
N SER A 294 17.90 -5.78 -7.29
CA SER A 294 18.47 -4.49 -6.92
C SER A 294 17.41 -3.54 -6.34
N ASP A 295 16.20 -3.53 -6.87
CA ASP A 295 15.10 -2.71 -6.37
C ASP A 295 14.67 -3.10 -4.95
N VAL A 296 14.46 -4.41 -4.70
CA VAL A 296 14.19 -4.92 -3.35
C VAL A 296 15.29 -4.55 -2.38
N ALA A 297 16.56 -4.76 -2.77
CA ALA A 297 17.71 -4.42 -1.94
C ALA A 297 17.75 -2.92 -1.63
N ASN A 298 17.49 -2.04 -2.61
CA ASN A 298 17.44 -0.59 -2.41
C ASN A 298 16.33 -0.18 -1.43
N ALA A 299 15.12 -0.77 -1.53
CA ALA A 299 14.05 -0.51 -0.59
C ALA A 299 14.45 -0.87 0.86
N VAL A 300 15.18 -1.96 1.05
CA VAL A 300 15.72 -2.39 2.35
C VAL A 300 16.83 -1.44 2.82
N TYR A 301 17.77 -1.08 1.95
CA TYR A 301 18.84 -0.11 2.26
C TYR A 301 18.26 1.24 2.66
N ASP A 302 17.21 1.73 1.99
CA ASP A 302 16.54 2.99 2.32
C ASP A 302 15.86 2.93 3.69
N GLY A 303 15.46 1.75 4.15
CA GLY A 303 14.90 1.50 5.48
C GLY A 303 13.41 1.23 5.49
N SER A 304 12.84 0.66 4.42
CA SER A 304 11.45 0.16 4.41
C SER A 304 11.18 -0.76 5.57
N SER A 305 10.02 -0.62 6.20
CA SER A 305 9.58 -1.51 7.28
C SER A 305 9.09 -2.84 6.73
N ALA A 306 8.48 -2.78 5.55
CA ALA A 306 8.01 -3.93 4.81
C ALA A 306 8.13 -3.71 3.30
N VAL A 307 8.17 -4.82 2.58
CA VAL A 307 8.06 -4.90 1.11
C VAL A 307 6.86 -5.77 0.76
N MET A 308 6.19 -5.49 -0.35
CA MET A 308 4.94 -6.14 -0.70
C MET A 308 5.02 -6.83 -2.07
N LEU A 309 4.51 -8.06 -2.11
CA LEU A 309 4.22 -8.82 -3.33
C LEU A 309 2.73 -8.71 -3.66
N SER A 310 2.42 -8.36 -4.90
CA SER A 310 1.07 -8.17 -5.43
C SER A 310 0.66 -9.32 -6.34
N GLY A 311 0.81 -9.16 -7.65
CA GLY A 311 0.51 -10.16 -8.67
C GLY A 311 1.33 -11.43 -8.48
N GLU A 312 2.57 -11.31 -8.05
CA GLU A 312 3.52 -12.41 -7.86
C GLU A 312 2.97 -13.50 -6.93
N THR A 313 2.19 -13.12 -5.91
CA THR A 313 1.57 -14.07 -4.97
C THR A 313 0.08 -14.27 -5.18
N ALA A 314 -0.60 -13.32 -5.81
CA ALA A 314 -2.05 -13.40 -6.04
C ALA A 314 -2.41 -14.28 -7.25
N VAL A 315 -1.70 -14.14 -8.36
CA VAL A 315 -1.98 -14.79 -9.66
C VAL A 315 -0.75 -15.45 -10.28
N GLY A 316 0.43 -15.22 -9.73
CA GLY A 316 1.70 -15.70 -10.28
C GLY A 316 1.85 -17.22 -10.21
N ALA A 317 2.67 -17.78 -11.09
CA ALA A 317 2.94 -19.21 -11.17
C ALA A 317 3.86 -19.71 -10.02
N HIS A 318 4.55 -18.81 -9.31
CA HIS A 318 5.59 -19.15 -8.34
C HIS A 318 5.44 -18.40 -6.99
N PRO A 319 4.25 -18.42 -6.32
CA PRO A 319 3.97 -17.58 -5.16
C PRO A 319 4.89 -17.83 -3.96
N ALA A 320 5.16 -19.08 -3.61
CA ALA A 320 6.03 -19.42 -2.47
C ALA A 320 7.51 -19.10 -2.75
N GLU A 321 7.95 -19.30 -3.99
CA GLU A 321 9.29 -18.95 -4.46
C GLU A 321 9.52 -17.44 -4.45
N ALA A 322 8.53 -16.64 -4.86
CA ALA A 322 8.58 -15.18 -4.80
C ALA A 322 8.79 -14.68 -3.36
N VAL A 323 8.05 -15.24 -2.39
CA VAL A 323 8.25 -14.93 -0.97
C VAL A 323 9.65 -15.33 -0.50
N ARG A 324 10.14 -16.49 -0.90
CA ARG A 324 11.48 -16.97 -0.54
C ARG A 324 12.58 -16.06 -1.09
N TYR A 325 12.52 -15.69 -2.38
CA TYR A 325 13.51 -14.76 -2.95
C TYR A 325 13.46 -13.39 -2.30
N MET A 326 12.26 -12.86 -2.06
CA MET A 326 12.11 -11.60 -1.33
C MET A 326 12.75 -11.66 0.06
N ALA A 327 12.57 -12.77 0.77
CA ALA A 327 13.15 -12.99 2.10
C ALA A 327 14.68 -13.09 2.05
N GLU A 328 15.22 -13.87 1.10
CA GLU A 328 16.67 -14.03 0.90
C GLU A 328 17.36 -12.71 0.55
N ILE A 329 16.78 -11.92 -0.38
CA ILE A 329 17.30 -10.61 -0.76
C ILE A 329 17.31 -9.66 0.44
N ALA A 330 16.18 -9.59 1.17
CA ALA A 330 16.07 -8.70 2.33
C ALA A 330 17.07 -9.09 3.44
N GLU A 331 17.21 -10.37 3.77
CA GLU A 331 18.12 -10.84 4.82
C GLU A 331 19.59 -10.62 4.42
N PHE A 332 19.94 -10.92 3.17
CA PHE A 332 21.30 -10.68 2.66
C PHE A 332 21.66 -9.19 2.69
N THR A 333 20.75 -8.33 2.26
CA THR A 333 20.92 -6.88 2.26
C THR A 333 21.09 -6.34 3.69
N GLU A 334 20.24 -6.78 4.62
CA GLU A 334 20.33 -6.37 6.03
C GLU A 334 21.67 -6.73 6.68
N ASN A 335 22.24 -7.88 6.34
CA ASN A 335 23.54 -8.30 6.84
C ASN A 335 24.69 -7.42 6.31
N GLY A 336 24.49 -6.74 5.18
CA GLY A 336 25.44 -5.77 4.61
C GLY A 336 25.35 -4.36 5.19
N ILE A 337 24.34 -4.07 6.02
CA ILE A 337 24.12 -2.73 6.59
C ILE A 337 24.93 -2.58 7.90
N ASN A 338 25.79 -1.57 7.98
CA ASN A 338 26.38 -1.15 9.25
C ASN A 338 25.36 -0.33 10.07
N TYR A 339 24.51 -1.03 10.82
CA TYR A 339 23.47 -0.40 11.63
C TYR A 339 24.04 0.47 12.77
N THR A 340 25.22 0.17 13.27
CA THR A 340 25.89 0.99 14.32
C THR A 340 26.27 2.36 13.77
N ASP A 341 26.92 2.41 12.63
CA ASP A 341 27.25 3.66 11.94
C ASP A 341 25.98 4.44 11.58
N ARG A 342 25.02 3.73 11.00
CA ARG A 342 23.74 4.32 10.64
C ARG A 342 23.01 4.96 11.82
N PHE A 343 23.02 4.31 12.99
CA PHE A 343 22.46 4.85 14.22
C PHE A 343 23.21 6.10 14.68
N ARG A 344 24.54 6.05 14.69
CA ARG A 344 25.38 7.16 15.18
C ARG A 344 25.41 8.39 14.27
N THR A 345 25.21 8.20 12.97
CA THR A 345 25.22 9.29 11.98
C THR A 345 23.85 9.84 11.63
N ALA A 346 22.78 9.18 12.08
CA ALA A 346 21.42 9.63 11.81
C ALA A 346 21.04 10.85 12.67
N ASP A 347 20.48 11.86 12.03
CA ASP A 347 19.93 13.04 12.68
C ASP A 347 18.52 12.75 13.23
N PHE A 348 18.47 12.10 14.39
CA PHE A 348 17.22 11.81 15.08
C PHE A 348 16.78 13.02 15.90
N GLN A 349 15.58 13.51 15.61
CA GLN A 349 14.94 14.50 16.44
C GLN A 349 14.25 13.83 17.64
N ILE A 350 14.65 14.21 18.83
CA ILE A 350 14.06 13.75 20.08
C ILE A 350 12.95 14.74 20.46
N ARG A 351 11.69 14.31 20.41
CA ARG A 351 10.52 15.18 20.55
C ARG A 351 9.82 15.05 21.89
N ASN A 352 10.00 13.90 22.54
CA ASN A 352 9.33 13.57 23.81
C ASN A 352 10.13 12.54 24.61
N ASN A 353 9.65 12.25 25.84
CA ASN A 353 10.32 11.32 26.75
C ASN A 353 10.44 9.90 26.17
N ALA A 354 9.43 9.41 25.41
CA ALA A 354 9.48 8.08 24.81
C ALA A 354 10.58 8.00 23.76
N ASP A 355 10.76 9.06 22.96
CA ASP A 355 11.88 9.18 22.02
C ASP A 355 13.23 9.15 22.74
N ALA A 356 13.37 9.97 23.80
CA ALA A 356 14.62 10.06 24.55
C ALA A 356 15.02 8.72 25.18
N VAL A 357 14.09 8.06 25.86
CA VAL A 357 14.32 6.75 26.48
C VAL A 357 14.65 5.69 25.43
N SER A 358 13.90 5.64 24.34
CA SER A 358 14.10 4.66 23.25
C SER A 358 15.46 4.85 22.56
N HIS A 359 15.86 6.10 22.31
CA HIS A 359 17.18 6.42 21.74
C HIS A 359 18.31 6.04 22.70
N ALA A 360 18.21 6.44 23.98
CA ALA A 360 19.19 6.10 25.00
C ALA A 360 19.33 4.57 25.18
N THR A 361 18.21 3.84 25.16
CA THR A 361 18.21 2.37 25.20
C THR A 361 19.00 1.77 24.03
N CYS A 362 18.82 2.26 22.83
CA CYS A 362 19.57 1.79 21.65
C CYS A 362 21.08 2.12 21.79
N ALA A 363 21.41 3.35 22.19
CA ALA A 363 22.81 3.77 22.39
C ALA A 363 23.49 2.91 23.43
N MET A 364 22.88 2.75 24.60
CA MET A 364 23.41 1.93 25.70
C MET A 364 23.58 0.47 25.25
N ALA A 365 22.59 -0.11 24.56
CA ALA A 365 22.67 -1.49 24.10
C ALA A 365 23.84 -1.72 23.13
N ILE A 366 24.15 -0.76 22.27
CA ILE A 366 25.32 -0.80 21.37
C ILE A 366 26.61 -0.72 22.20
N ASP A 367 26.71 0.23 23.14
CA ASP A 367 27.94 0.50 23.90
C ASP A 367 28.30 -0.66 24.83
N VAL A 368 27.32 -1.29 25.47
CA VAL A 368 27.54 -2.48 26.32
C VAL A 368 27.56 -3.78 25.54
N LYS A 369 27.43 -3.75 24.20
CA LYS A 369 27.37 -4.92 23.33
C LYS A 369 26.29 -5.93 23.76
N ALA A 370 25.10 -5.42 24.10
CA ALA A 370 23.96 -6.25 24.50
C ALA A 370 23.61 -7.26 23.41
N LYS A 371 23.16 -8.45 23.80
CA LYS A 371 22.71 -9.49 22.87
C LYS A 371 21.33 -9.17 22.25
N CYS A 372 20.45 -8.57 23.05
CA CYS A 372 19.13 -8.13 22.62
C CYS A 372 18.61 -7.02 23.54
N ILE A 373 17.61 -6.29 23.07
CA ILE A 373 16.78 -5.38 23.84
C ILE A 373 15.42 -6.04 24.03
N VAL A 374 15.01 -6.28 25.27
CA VAL A 374 13.69 -6.85 25.58
C VAL A 374 12.75 -5.71 25.98
N VAL A 375 11.61 -5.63 25.31
CA VAL A 375 10.60 -4.57 25.52
C VAL A 375 9.26 -5.18 25.88
N ASN A 376 8.75 -4.90 27.07
CA ASN A 376 7.38 -5.21 27.45
C ASN A 376 6.44 -4.12 26.94
N SER A 377 5.44 -4.46 26.14
CA SER A 377 4.52 -3.48 25.58
C SER A 377 3.12 -4.07 25.33
N ILE A 378 2.11 -3.53 26.00
CA ILE A 378 0.71 -3.95 25.83
C ILE A 378 0.17 -3.49 24.47
N SER A 379 0.49 -2.27 24.04
CA SER A 379 0.01 -1.70 22.75
C SER A 379 0.97 -1.90 21.58
N GLY A 380 2.21 -2.38 21.84
CA GLY A 380 3.28 -2.44 20.83
C GLY A 380 4.00 -1.10 20.61
N MET A 381 3.52 0.01 21.21
CA MET A 381 4.06 1.35 20.96
C MET A 381 5.53 1.47 21.38
N THR A 382 5.90 1.03 22.59
CA THR A 382 7.28 1.13 23.09
C THR A 382 8.25 0.34 22.20
N ALA A 383 7.87 -0.88 21.81
CA ALA A 383 8.69 -1.70 20.93
C ALA A 383 8.88 -1.02 19.56
N ARG A 384 7.83 -0.41 19.00
CA ARG A 384 7.89 0.38 17.77
C ARG A 384 8.80 1.60 17.90
N MET A 385 8.74 2.30 19.04
CA MET A 385 9.59 3.48 19.31
C MET A 385 11.07 3.09 19.40
N VAL A 386 11.42 1.99 20.04
CA VAL A 386 12.80 1.48 20.06
C VAL A 386 13.22 1.04 18.65
N SER A 387 12.36 0.32 17.93
CA SER A 387 12.64 -0.21 16.60
C SER A 387 12.90 0.89 15.55
N ARG A 388 12.28 2.08 15.68
CA ARG A 388 12.45 3.18 14.70
C ARG A 388 13.90 3.62 14.52
N PHE A 389 14.70 3.48 15.56
CA PHE A 389 16.11 3.87 15.55
C PHE A 389 17.00 2.90 14.78
N ARG A 390 16.46 1.70 14.43
CA ARG A 390 17.17 0.70 13.62
C ARG A 390 18.59 0.42 14.15
N CYS A 391 18.73 0.25 15.47
CA CYS A 391 20.02 -0.08 16.06
C CYS A 391 20.49 -1.48 15.64
N ALA A 392 21.78 -1.75 15.84
CA ALA A 392 22.41 -3.02 15.50
C ALA A 392 21.90 -4.21 16.33
N VAL A 393 21.38 -3.90 17.55
CA VAL A 393 20.96 -4.91 18.51
C VAL A 393 19.53 -5.38 18.20
N ASP A 394 19.30 -6.67 18.31
CA ASP A 394 17.97 -7.28 18.09
C ASP A 394 16.98 -6.86 19.19
N ILE A 395 15.73 -6.57 18.78
CA ILE A 395 14.67 -6.14 19.68
C ILE A 395 13.64 -7.26 19.80
N ILE A 396 13.34 -7.66 21.05
CA ILE A 396 12.32 -8.68 21.36
C ILE A 396 11.16 -7.99 22.06
N GLY A 397 10.04 -7.88 21.39
CA GLY A 397 8.78 -7.37 21.98
C GLY A 397 8.04 -8.48 22.71
N LEU A 398 7.67 -8.24 23.98
CA LEU A 398 6.81 -9.12 24.76
C LEU A 398 5.46 -8.44 24.96
N THR A 399 4.38 -9.16 24.65
CA THR A 399 3.00 -8.66 24.79
C THR A 399 2.06 -9.78 25.21
N THR A 400 0.98 -9.43 25.92
CA THR A 400 -0.13 -10.34 26.22
C THR A 400 -1.26 -10.25 25.21
N SER A 401 -1.17 -9.34 24.23
CA SER A 401 -2.18 -9.12 23.20
C SER A 401 -1.79 -9.88 21.91
N GLU A 402 -2.60 -10.85 21.52
CA GLU A 402 -2.41 -11.56 20.24
C GLU A 402 -2.42 -10.59 19.03
N LYS A 403 -3.29 -9.59 19.05
CA LYS A 403 -3.38 -8.59 17.99
C LYS A 403 -2.08 -7.78 17.87
N VAL A 404 -1.49 -7.38 19.00
CA VAL A 404 -0.18 -6.70 19.00
C VAL A 404 0.93 -7.65 18.54
N TRP A 405 0.89 -8.92 18.94
CA TRP A 405 1.82 -9.93 18.49
C TRP A 405 1.77 -10.11 16.96
N ARG A 406 0.57 -10.20 16.38
CA ARG A 406 0.40 -10.27 14.91
C ARG A 406 0.93 -9.03 14.20
N ARG A 407 0.58 -7.82 14.69
CA ARG A 407 1.02 -6.55 14.10
C ARG A 407 2.52 -6.29 14.22
N SER A 408 3.17 -6.94 15.16
CA SER A 408 4.61 -6.84 15.39
C SER A 408 5.42 -7.85 14.56
N GLY A 409 4.80 -8.94 14.13
CA GLY A 409 5.45 -10.02 13.39
C GLY A 409 6.43 -10.83 14.25
N ARG A 410 7.00 -11.90 13.68
CA ARG A 410 7.98 -12.74 14.37
C ARG A 410 9.20 -11.91 14.76
N ALA A 411 9.44 -11.75 16.06
CA ALA A 411 10.61 -11.19 16.71
C ALA A 411 11.36 -10.11 15.90
N HIS A 412 11.29 -8.94 16.29
CA HIS A 412 11.78 -7.62 15.88
C HIS A 412 10.63 -6.72 15.47
N VAL A 413 10.02 -6.15 16.46
CA VAL A 413 9.21 -4.96 16.29
C VAL A 413 10.10 -3.80 15.98
#